data_aa51fd07f5f7bf8152c11b700f43ae6a
#
_entry.id   aa51fd07f5f7bf8152c11b700f43ae6a
#
_cell.length_a   1.000
_cell.length_b   1.000
_cell.length_c   1.000
_cell.angle_alpha   90.00
_cell.angle_beta   90.00
_cell.angle_gamma   90.00
#
_symmetry.space_group_name_H-M   'P 1'
#
loop_
_entity.id
_entity.type
_entity.pdbx_description
1 polymer ?
#
loop_
_entity_poly.entity_id
_entity_poly.type
_entity_poly.pdbx_seq_one_letter_code
_entity_poly.pdbx_strand_id
1 'polypeptide(L)'
;MRKVFRAVALLLVLGSCGGNYSAPRNLDNACGLADERPKYYRAMQATERRWGVPVHVQMAVIHQESKFIGNARTPYRFALGVIPMGRQSSAYGYSQALDDTWREYQEETGRNGARRDRIQDATDFMGWYFVKSEERLGIHRTDARNQYLAYHEGRAGFARGSHRAKPWLMAVSDRVASRSETYRAQLENCRRR
;
A
#
# COMPACT_ATOMS: atom_id res chain seq x y z
N MET A 1 -5.20 -52.45 44.27
CA MET A 1 -6.03 -51.37 43.62
C MET A 1 -5.11 -50.39 42.97
N ARG A 2 -4.94 -50.49 41.64
CA ARG A 2 -4.06 -49.61 40.83
C ARG A 2 -4.91 -48.48 40.27
N LYS A 3 -4.67 -47.23 40.71
CA LYS A 3 -5.28 -46.03 40.10
C LYS A 3 -4.49 -45.64 38.87
N VAL A 4 -5.10 -45.81 37.69
CA VAL A 4 -4.55 -45.36 36.41
C VAL A 4 -4.88 -43.88 36.27
N PHE A 5 -3.88 -43.02 36.38
CA PHE A 5 -3.98 -41.60 36.00
C PHE A 5 -3.97 -41.48 34.48
N ARG A 6 -5.11 -41.13 33.87
CA ARG A 6 -5.19 -40.73 32.45
C ARG A 6 -4.81 -39.25 32.37
N ALA A 7 -3.60 -38.99 31.93
CA ALA A 7 -3.19 -37.65 31.54
C ALA A 7 -3.82 -37.31 30.16
N VAL A 8 -4.78 -36.39 30.15
CA VAL A 8 -5.34 -35.83 28.93
C VAL A 8 -4.39 -34.71 28.48
N ALA A 9 -3.58 -34.99 27.48
CA ALA A 9 -2.75 -33.97 26.81
C ALA A 9 -3.66 -33.09 25.94
N LEU A 10 -3.96 -31.87 26.40
CA LEU A 10 -4.68 -30.86 25.67
C LEU A 10 -3.70 -30.21 24.67
N LEU A 11 -3.71 -30.68 23.42
CA LEU A 11 -2.98 -30.05 22.30
C LEU A 11 -3.67 -28.72 21.96
N LEU A 12 -3.13 -27.63 22.51
CA LEU A 12 -3.43 -26.29 22.08
C LEU A 12 -2.84 -26.08 20.66
N VAL A 13 -3.66 -26.28 19.65
CA VAL A 13 -3.35 -25.83 18.28
C VAL A 13 -3.43 -24.31 18.29
N LEU A 14 -2.31 -23.65 18.54
CA LEU A 14 -2.15 -22.21 18.31
C LEU A 14 -2.18 -22.00 16.80
N GLY A 15 -3.38 -21.84 16.25
CA GLY A 15 -3.59 -21.36 14.90
C GLY A 15 -2.93 -20.00 14.77
N SER A 16 -1.72 -19.97 14.21
CA SER A 16 -1.04 -18.73 13.82
C SER A 16 -1.89 -18.04 12.76
N CYS A 17 -2.76 -17.14 13.16
CA CYS A 17 -3.41 -16.15 12.29
C CYS A 17 -2.39 -15.09 11.88
N GLY A 18 -1.19 -15.48 11.47
CA GLY A 18 -0.23 -14.63 10.78
C GLY A 18 -0.78 -14.30 9.42
N GLY A 19 -1.22 -13.05 9.20
CA GLY A 19 -1.59 -12.59 7.87
C GLY A 19 -0.45 -12.90 6.91
N ASN A 20 -0.76 -13.46 5.73
CA ASN A 20 0.25 -13.71 4.72
C ASN A 20 0.68 -12.36 4.13
N TYR A 21 1.78 -11.79 4.64
CA TYR A 21 2.35 -10.52 4.19
C TYR A 21 3.32 -10.68 3.01
N SER A 22 3.49 -11.88 2.46
CA SER A 22 4.38 -12.10 1.32
C SER A 22 3.87 -11.39 0.07
N ALA A 23 4.80 -10.91 -0.75
CA ALA A 23 4.48 -10.39 -2.06
C ALA A 23 3.78 -11.45 -2.93
N PRO A 24 2.87 -11.06 -3.84
CA PRO A 24 2.39 -11.94 -4.90
C PRO A 24 3.53 -12.48 -5.76
N ARG A 25 3.36 -13.69 -6.31
CA ARG A 25 4.41 -14.36 -7.08
C ARG A 25 4.80 -13.63 -8.36
N ASN A 26 3.83 -13.03 -9.04
CA ASN A 26 4.08 -12.27 -10.26
C ASN A 26 3.46 -10.87 -10.16
N LEU A 27 4.30 -9.89 -9.87
CA LEU A 27 3.92 -8.50 -9.73
C LEU A 27 3.69 -7.78 -11.07
N ASP A 28 4.14 -8.35 -12.19
CA ASP A 28 4.00 -7.75 -13.51
C ASP A 28 2.73 -8.17 -14.25
N ASN A 29 1.94 -9.07 -13.65
CA ASN A 29 0.69 -9.57 -14.19
C ASN A 29 -0.50 -9.20 -13.29
N ALA A 30 -1.25 -8.16 -13.65
CA ALA A 30 -2.41 -7.69 -12.89
C ALA A 30 -3.52 -8.74 -12.77
N CYS A 31 -3.76 -9.55 -13.83
CA CYS A 31 -4.74 -10.63 -13.80
C CYS A 31 -4.32 -11.72 -12.80
N GLY A 32 -3.07 -12.18 -12.92
CA GLY A 32 -2.52 -13.18 -12.00
C GLY A 32 -2.48 -12.70 -10.55
N LEU A 33 -2.22 -11.41 -10.31
CA LEU A 33 -2.29 -10.81 -8.98
C LEU A 33 -3.73 -10.80 -8.44
N ALA A 34 -4.70 -10.44 -9.28
CA ALA A 34 -6.12 -10.45 -8.90
C ALA A 34 -6.61 -11.86 -8.55
N ASP A 35 -6.17 -12.88 -9.32
CA ASP A 35 -6.51 -14.29 -9.10
C ASP A 35 -5.81 -14.86 -7.84
N GLU A 36 -4.53 -14.56 -7.64
CA GLU A 36 -3.77 -15.02 -6.48
C GLU A 36 -4.23 -14.36 -5.19
N ARG A 37 -4.59 -13.07 -5.26
CA ARG A 37 -4.96 -12.22 -4.11
C ARG A 37 -6.34 -11.57 -4.31
N PRO A 38 -7.42 -12.33 -4.41
CA PRO A 38 -8.75 -11.77 -4.70
C PRO A 38 -9.23 -10.76 -3.64
N LYS A 39 -8.74 -10.86 -2.39
CA LYS A 39 -9.00 -9.85 -1.35
C LYS A 39 -8.39 -8.50 -1.69
N TYR A 40 -7.21 -8.46 -2.33
CA TYR A 40 -6.55 -7.20 -2.72
C TYR A 40 -7.34 -6.52 -3.84
N TYR A 41 -7.71 -7.30 -4.86
CA TYR A 41 -8.49 -6.78 -5.97
C TYR A 41 -9.85 -6.22 -5.52
N ARG A 42 -10.58 -6.95 -4.67
CA ARG A 42 -11.84 -6.46 -4.10
C ARG A 42 -11.68 -5.21 -3.25
N ALA A 43 -10.57 -5.08 -2.49
CA ALA A 43 -10.28 -3.88 -1.72
C ALA A 43 -10.08 -2.66 -2.63
N MET A 44 -9.30 -2.80 -3.70
CA MET A 44 -9.07 -1.74 -4.69
C MET A 44 -10.34 -1.36 -5.45
N GLN A 45 -11.19 -2.34 -5.81
CA GLN A 45 -12.51 -2.06 -6.40
C GLN A 45 -13.44 -1.29 -5.43
N ALA A 46 -13.38 -1.60 -4.14
CA ALA A 46 -14.15 -0.86 -3.14
C ALA A 46 -13.66 0.59 -3.03
N THR A 47 -12.34 0.80 -3.05
CA THR A 47 -11.72 2.12 -3.08
C THR A 47 -12.07 2.89 -4.35
N GLU A 48 -12.04 2.24 -5.52
CA GLU A 48 -12.46 2.85 -6.79
C GLU A 48 -13.91 3.31 -6.75
N ARG A 49 -14.83 2.48 -6.22
CA ARG A 49 -16.24 2.88 -6.06
C ARG A 49 -16.43 4.03 -5.09
N ARG A 50 -15.66 4.08 -4.00
CA ARG A 50 -15.79 5.11 -2.96
C ARG A 50 -15.16 6.43 -3.36
N TRP A 51 -13.95 6.38 -3.91
CA TRP A 51 -13.08 7.52 -4.13
C TRP A 51 -12.84 7.86 -5.60
N GLY A 52 -13.28 7.02 -6.53
CA GLY A 52 -13.07 7.20 -7.96
C GLY A 52 -11.61 7.01 -8.42
N VAL A 53 -10.74 6.47 -7.58
CA VAL A 53 -9.34 6.16 -7.95
C VAL A 53 -9.28 4.80 -8.62
N PRO A 54 -8.85 4.70 -9.90
CA PRO A 54 -8.88 3.44 -10.63
C PRO A 54 -8.01 2.34 -10.00
N VAL A 55 -8.46 1.09 -10.10
CA VAL A 55 -7.71 -0.08 -9.58
C VAL A 55 -6.27 -0.11 -10.07
N HIS A 56 -6.04 0.12 -11.37
CA HIS A 56 -4.70 0.07 -11.95
C HIS A 56 -3.73 1.11 -11.39
N VAL A 57 -4.22 2.31 -11.05
CA VAL A 57 -3.44 3.38 -10.40
C VAL A 57 -3.05 2.94 -8.99
N GLN A 58 -3.99 2.45 -8.19
CA GLN A 58 -3.74 1.93 -6.85
C GLN A 58 -2.71 0.79 -6.87
N MET A 59 -2.86 -0.16 -7.81
CA MET A 59 -1.92 -1.28 -7.98
C MET A 59 -0.50 -0.80 -8.28
N ALA A 60 -0.35 0.17 -9.18
CA ALA A 60 0.96 0.69 -9.58
C ALA A 60 1.67 1.39 -8.42
N VAL A 61 0.93 2.17 -7.62
CA VAL A 61 1.49 2.86 -6.46
C VAL A 61 1.85 1.87 -5.35
N ILE A 62 0.97 0.93 -4.99
CA ILE A 62 1.28 -0.10 -3.98
C ILE A 62 2.47 -0.97 -4.43
N HIS A 63 2.54 -1.30 -5.72
CA HIS A 63 3.71 -1.99 -6.26
C HIS A 63 5.00 -1.20 -6.00
N GLN A 64 4.99 0.11 -6.21
CA GLN A 64 6.17 0.95 -5.98
C GLN A 64 6.50 1.07 -4.50
N GLU A 65 5.51 1.25 -3.63
CA GLU A 65 5.69 1.50 -2.21
C GLU A 65 6.15 0.26 -1.42
N SER A 66 5.52 -0.88 -1.63
CA SER A 66 5.73 -2.06 -0.76
C SER A 66 5.88 -3.37 -1.50
N LYS A 67 5.75 -3.42 -2.83
CA LYS A 67 5.63 -4.68 -3.60
C LYS A 67 4.50 -5.58 -3.06
N PHE A 68 3.44 -4.97 -2.55
CA PHE A 68 2.32 -5.65 -1.88
C PHE A 68 2.72 -6.41 -0.59
N ILE A 69 3.83 -6.05 0.05
CA ILE A 69 4.23 -6.58 1.35
C ILE A 69 3.54 -5.79 2.45
N GLY A 70 2.58 -6.43 3.15
CA GLY A 70 1.69 -5.73 4.09
C GLY A 70 2.37 -5.18 5.34
N ASN A 71 3.49 -5.74 5.75
CA ASN A 71 4.27 -5.31 6.91
C ASN A 71 5.59 -4.63 6.52
N ALA A 72 5.71 -4.15 5.29
CA ALA A 72 6.90 -3.45 4.81
C ALA A 72 7.22 -2.24 5.70
N ARG A 73 8.51 -2.08 6.00
CA ARG A 73 9.05 -0.97 6.81
C ARG A 73 10.33 -0.45 6.18
N THR A 74 10.61 0.83 6.40
CA THR A 74 11.91 1.41 6.04
C THR A 74 13.05 0.78 6.85
N PRO A 75 14.25 0.64 6.26
CA PRO A 75 15.42 0.10 6.96
C PRO A 75 15.83 0.94 8.17
N TYR A 76 16.56 0.33 9.09
CA TYR A 76 17.23 1.06 10.17
C TYR A 76 18.41 1.87 9.62
N ARG A 77 18.64 3.04 10.21
CA ARG A 77 19.89 3.78 10.07
C ARG A 77 20.83 3.36 11.20
N PHE A 78 22.11 3.30 10.89
CA PHE A 78 23.14 2.99 11.86
C PHE A 78 24.19 4.10 11.87
N ALA A 79 24.57 4.59 13.06
CA ALA A 79 25.76 5.38 13.23
C ALA A 79 26.98 4.45 13.34
N LEU A 80 28.10 4.83 12.72
CA LEU A 80 29.33 4.02 12.67
C LEU A 80 29.11 2.57 12.21
N GLY A 81 28.04 2.32 11.46
CA GLY A 81 27.68 0.99 10.92
C GLY A 81 27.11 -0.01 11.94
N VAL A 82 27.11 0.30 13.25
CA VAL A 82 26.71 -0.66 14.31
C VAL A 82 25.70 -0.13 15.31
N ILE A 83 25.60 1.18 15.53
CA ILE A 83 24.71 1.77 16.53
C ILE A 83 23.35 2.08 15.86
N PRO A 84 22.23 1.41 16.24
CA PRO A 84 20.94 1.67 15.62
C PRO A 84 20.40 3.05 16.00
N MET A 85 20.15 3.90 14.98
CA MET A 85 19.63 5.27 15.12
C MET A 85 18.11 5.36 14.82
N GLY A 86 17.42 4.23 14.80
CA GLY A 86 16.03 4.15 14.43
C GLY A 86 15.83 3.98 12.91
N ARG A 87 14.57 3.93 12.49
CA ARG A 87 14.21 3.76 11.07
C ARG A 87 14.34 5.09 10.31
N GLN A 88 14.50 4.99 8.99
CA GLN A 88 14.62 6.19 8.13
C GLN A 88 13.35 7.05 8.15
N SER A 89 12.17 6.44 8.33
CA SER A 89 10.90 7.13 8.48
C SER A 89 9.89 6.25 9.22
N SER A 90 8.72 6.80 9.54
CA SER A 90 7.57 6.07 10.11
C SER A 90 6.74 5.31 9.06
N ALA A 91 7.16 5.30 7.78
CA ALA A 91 6.46 4.61 6.70
C ALA A 91 6.25 3.13 7.00
N TYR A 92 5.00 2.65 6.81
CA TYR A 92 4.62 1.28 7.16
C TYR A 92 3.48 0.75 6.28
N GLY A 93 3.53 -0.57 6.05
CA GLY A 93 2.42 -1.31 5.46
C GLY A 93 2.36 -1.22 3.94
N TYR A 94 1.21 -1.56 3.37
CA TYR A 94 1.02 -1.62 1.92
C TYR A 94 1.24 -0.28 1.23
N SER A 95 0.74 0.80 1.80
CA SER A 95 0.80 2.15 1.24
C SER A 95 2.01 2.96 1.69
N GLN A 96 2.84 2.45 2.59
CA GLN A 96 3.97 3.18 3.18
C GLN A 96 3.61 4.56 3.75
N ALA A 97 2.36 4.70 4.24
CA ALA A 97 1.88 5.92 4.85
C ALA A 97 2.71 6.29 6.09
N LEU A 98 3.02 7.57 6.25
CA LEU A 98 3.64 8.12 7.45
C LEU A 98 2.61 8.22 8.60
N ASP A 99 3.08 8.21 9.85
CA ASP A 99 2.22 8.25 11.04
C ASP A 99 1.27 9.45 11.04
N ASP A 100 1.78 10.66 10.75
CA ASP A 100 0.99 11.88 10.79
C ASP A 100 -0.08 11.91 9.69
N THR A 101 0.28 11.52 8.46
CA THR A 101 -0.67 11.46 7.34
C THR A 101 -1.72 10.37 7.56
N TRP A 102 -1.33 9.25 8.20
CA TRP A 102 -2.28 8.20 8.56
C TRP A 102 -3.28 8.67 9.62
N ARG A 103 -2.81 9.45 10.61
CA ARG A 103 -3.66 10.05 11.64
C ARG A 103 -4.64 11.06 11.02
N GLU A 104 -4.16 11.96 10.12
CA GLU A 104 -5.03 12.89 9.37
C GLU A 104 -6.17 12.12 8.66
N TYR A 105 -5.84 11.02 7.99
CA TYR A 105 -6.85 10.17 7.35
C TYR A 105 -7.86 9.58 8.35
N GLN A 106 -7.38 9.04 9.48
CA GLN A 106 -8.25 8.44 10.48
C GLN A 106 -9.23 9.47 11.07
N GLU A 107 -8.74 10.66 11.38
CA GLU A 107 -9.52 11.79 11.92
C GLU A 107 -10.55 12.28 10.90
N GLU A 108 -10.15 12.56 9.66
CA GLU A 108 -11.06 13.07 8.63
C GLU A 108 -12.13 12.05 8.20
N THR A 109 -11.84 10.76 8.26
CA THR A 109 -12.76 9.71 7.79
C THR A 109 -13.51 8.98 8.90
N GLY A 110 -13.19 9.27 10.18
CA GLY A 110 -13.72 8.56 11.34
C GLY A 110 -13.23 7.12 11.48
N ARG A 111 -12.19 6.70 10.74
CA ARG A 111 -11.70 5.32 10.68
C ARG A 111 -10.59 5.03 11.69
N ASN A 112 -10.82 5.35 12.96
CA ASN A 112 -9.81 5.24 14.04
C ASN A 112 -9.21 3.83 14.23
N GLY A 113 -9.95 2.78 13.85
CA GLY A 113 -9.49 1.38 13.89
C GLY A 113 -8.77 0.90 12.62
N ALA A 114 -8.52 1.77 11.64
CA ALA A 114 -7.84 1.42 10.40
C ALA A 114 -6.37 1.04 10.65
N ARG A 115 -5.84 0.08 9.86
CA ARG A 115 -4.49 -0.46 9.99
C ARG A 115 -3.76 -0.42 8.66
N ARG A 116 -2.51 0.09 8.66
CA ARG A 116 -1.66 0.19 7.45
C ARG A 116 -1.26 -1.16 6.85
N ASP A 117 -1.28 -2.23 7.65
CA ASP A 117 -1.00 -3.61 7.24
C ASP A 117 -2.25 -4.40 6.81
N ARG A 118 -3.40 -3.74 6.73
CA ARG A 118 -4.63 -4.31 6.18
C ARG A 118 -4.91 -3.68 4.83
N ILE A 119 -4.97 -4.51 3.78
CA ILE A 119 -5.07 -4.02 2.39
C ILE A 119 -6.29 -3.12 2.18
N GLN A 120 -7.45 -3.42 2.79
CA GLN A 120 -8.66 -2.64 2.66
C GLN A 120 -8.48 -1.21 3.21
N ASP A 121 -7.81 -1.08 4.34
CA ASP A 121 -7.58 0.22 4.97
C ASP A 121 -6.49 1.00 4.23
N ALA A 122 -5.45 0.32 3.76
CA ALA A 122 -4.36 0.94 3.01
C ALA A 122 -4.82 1.46 1.64
N THR A 123 -5.70 0.72 0.93
CA THR A 123 -6.26 1.20 -0.34
C THR A 123 -7.26 2.32 -0.13
N ASP A 124 -8.10 2.26 0.92
CA ASP A 124 -9.03 3.32 1.25
C ASP A 124 -8.30 4.64 1.61
N PHE A 125 -7.23 4.55 2.41
CA PHE A 125 -6.31 5.66 2.68
C PHE A 125 -5.74 6.27 1.40
N MET A 126 -5.28 5.43 0.46
CA MET A 126 -4.73 5.89 -0.81
C MET A 126 -5.79 6.62 -1.65
N GLY A 127 -7.03 6.10 -1.66
CA GLY A 127 -8.16 6.76 -2.31
C GLY A 127 -8.43 8.14 -1.73
N TRP A 128 -8.52 8.26 -0.41
CA TRP A 128 -8.65 9.52 0.30
C TRP A 128 -7.50 10.49 -0.04
N TYR A 129 -6.27 10.02 0.00
CA TYR A 129 -5.10 10.87 -0.25
C TYR A 129 -5.11 11.45 -1.67
N PHE A 130 -5.48 10.65 -2.68
CA PHE A 130 -5.51 11.08 -4.07
C PHE A 130 -6.64 12.05 -4.36
N VAL A 131 -7.81 11.86 -3.74
CA VAL A 131 -8.89 12.84 -3.81
C VAL A 131 -8.47 14.18 -3.18
N LYS A 132 -7.82 14.16 -2.01
CA LYS A 132 -7.27 15.37 -1.38
C LYS A 132 -6.18 16.04 -2.23
N SER A 133 -5.40 15.27 -2.98
CA SER A 133 -4.42 15.80 -3.93
C SER A 133 -5.10 16.44 -5.16
N GLU A 134 -6.19 15.86 -5.64
CA GLU A 134 -7.01 16.48 -6.71
C GLU A 134 -7.62 17.78 -6.24
N GLU A 135 -8.25 17.81 -5.06
CA GLU A 135 -8.88 19.00 -4.48
C GLU A 135 -7.89 20.16 -4.24
N ARG A 136 -6.69 19.86 -3.74
CA ARG A 136 -5.71 20.86 -3.32
C ARG A 136 -4.73 21.28 -4.42
N LEU A 137 -4.47 20.40 -5.39
CA LEU A 137 -3.40 20.56 -6.37
C LEU A 137 -3.88 20.49 -7.82
N GLY A 138 -5.15 20.14 -8.06
CA GLY A 138 -5.70 19.95 -9.41
C GLY A 138 -5.17 18.69 -10.12
N ILE A 139 -4.56 17.74 -9.40
CA ILE A 139 -4.03 16.50 -9.97
C ILE A 139 -5.17 15.51 -10.11
N HIS A 140 -5.57 15.19 -11.35
CA HIS A 140 -6.64 14.22 -11.56
C HIS A 140 -6.28 12.85 -10.97
N ARG A 141 -7.26 12.18 -10.36
CA ARG A 141 -7.05 10.90 -9.64
C ARG A 141 -6.63 9.73 -10.53
N THR A 142 -6.73 9.87 -11.85
CA THR A 142 -6.22 8.89 -12.84
C THR A 142 -4.77 9.18 -13.26
N ASP A 143 -4.22 10.34 -12.90
CA ASP A 143 -2.84 10.72 -13.22
C ASP A 143 -1.86 10.07 -12.25
N ALA A 144 -1.54 8.82 -12.52
CA ALA A 144 -0.66 8.02 -11.66
C ALA A 144 0.72 8.65 -11.43
N ARG A 145 1.25 9.39 -12.44
CA ARG A 145 2.55 10.05 -12.35
C ARG A 145 2.55 11.17 -11.30
N ASN A 146 1.67 12.14 -11.47
CA ASN A 146 1.64 13.32 -10.60
C ASN A 146 1.03 12.99 -9.23
N GLN A 147 0.09 12.04 -9.15
CA GLN A 147 -0.40 11.52 -7.87
C GLN A 147 0.75 10.86 -7.09
N TYR A 148 1.61 10.08 -7.74
CA TYR A 148 2.78 9.48 -7.08
C TYR A 148 3.79 10.55 -6.62
N LEU A 149 4.06 11.57 -7.43
CA LEU A 149 4.94 12.68 -7.04
C LEU A 149 4.40 13.44 -5.82
N ALA A 150 3.09 13.73 -5.79
CA ALA A 150 2.46 14.38 -4.65
C ALA A 150 2.42 13.48 -3.41
N TYR A 151 2.30 12.17 -3.62
CA TYR A 151 2.35 11.16 -2.55
C TYR A 151 3.72 11.11 -1.87
N HIS A 152 4.78 11.06 -2.68
CA HIS A 152 6.16 10.97 -2.20
C HIS A 152 6.65 12.26 -1.54
N GLU A 153 6.38 13.43 -2.15
CA GLU A 153 6.85 14.74 -1.67
C GLU A 153 5.96 15.36 -0.58
N GLY A 154 4.77 14.76 -0.39
CA GLY A 154 3.68 15.43 0.28
C GLY A 154 3.06 16.53 -0.59
N ARG A 155 1.78 16.83 -0.38
CA ARG A 155 1.04 17.84 -1.16
C ARG A 155 1.74 19.22 -1.18
N ALA A 156 2.27 19.65 -0.03
CA ALA A 156 3.00 20.93 0.07
C ALA A 156 4.34 20.91 -0.70
N GLY A 157 5.07 19.80 -0.66
CA GLY A 157 6.32 19.62 -1.42
C GLY A 157 6.07 19.65 -2.93
N PHE A 158 5.02 18.95 -3.38
CA PHE A 158 4.62 18.97 -4.79
C PHE A 158 4.26 20.38 -5.26
N ALA A 159 3.43 21.11 -4.48
CA ALA A 159 3.04 22.50 -4.81
C ALA A 159 4.26 23.42 -4.96
N ARG A 160 5.29 23.25 -4.15
CA ARG A 160 6.55 24.00 -4.29
C ARG A 160 7.45 23.51 -5.42
N GLY A 161 7.11 22.41 -6.08
CA GLY A 161 7.91 21.83 -7.15
C GLY A 161 9.19 21.14 -6.70
N SER A 162 9.28 20.69 -5.43
CA SER A 162 10.48 20.06 -4.86
C SER A 162 10.93 18.79 -5.60
N HIS A 163 9.99 18.08 -6.22
CA HIS A 163 10.25 16.91 -7.09
C HIS A 163 11.13 17.24 -8.30
N ARG A 164 11.07 18.49 -8.82
CA ARG A 164 11.82 18.89 -10.04
C ARG A 164 13.34 18.84 -9.85
N ALA A 165 13.80 19.02 -8.62
CA ALA A 165 15.22 18.90 -8.26
C ALA A 165 15.68 17.45 -8.02
N LYS A 166 14.80 16.45 -8.25
CA LYS A 166 15.04 15.02 -7.96
C LYS A 166 14.85 14.16 -9.23
N PRO A 167 15.84 14.12 -10.16
CA PRO A 167 15.70 13.36 -11.41
C PRO A 167 15.36 11.89 -11.18
N TRP A 168 15.89 11.28 -10.10
CA TRP A 168 15.56 9.90 -9.73
C TRP A 168 14.08 9.73 -9.40
N LEU A 169 13.45 10.70 -8.71
CA LEU A 169 12.02 10.63 -8.36
C LEU A 169 11.14 10.81 -9.60
N MET A 170 11.55 11.71 -10.52
CA MET A 170 10.88 11.85 -11.81
C MET A 170 10.89 10.53 -12.58
N ALA A 171 12.06 9.86 -12.68
CA ALA A 171 12.17 8.57 -13.34
C ALA A 171 11.35 7.45 -12.62
N VAL A 172 11.22 7.49 -11.29
CA VAL A 172 10.34 6.58 -10.55
C VAL A 172 8.88 6.85 -10.91
N SER A 173 8.44 8.11 -10.92
CA SER A 173 7.06 8.46 -11.26
C SER A 173 6.68 8.08 -12.68
N ASP A 174 7.60 8.19 -13.63
CA ASP A 174 7.41 7.72 -15.01
C ASP A 174 7.22 6.19 -15.08
N ARG A 175 7.98 5.43 -14.28
CA ARG A 175 7.78 3.96 -14.16
C ARG A 175 6.44 3.61 -13.51
N VAL A 176 5.98 4.37 -12.51
CA VAL A 176 4.66 4.17 -11.89
C VAL A 176 3.55 4.41 -12.92
N ALA A 177 3.64 5.48 -13.71
CA ALA A 177 2.69 5.77 -14.79
C ALA A 177 2.66 4.65 -15.84
N SER A 178 3.83 4.24 -16.35
CA SER A 178 3.94 3.14 -17.32
C SER A 178 3.35 1.83 -16.78
N ARG A 179 3.63 1.49 -15.52
CA ARG A 179 3.07 0.31 -14.86
C ARG A 179 1.54 0.41 -14.70
N SER A 180 1.04 1.59 -14.36
CA SER A 180 -0.40 1.84 -14.28
C SER A 180 -1.10 1.56 -15.61
N GLU A 181 -0.54 2.03 -16.73
CA GLU A 181 -1.08 1.75 -18.07
C GLU A 181 -1.00 0.26 -18.45
N THR A 182 0.12 -0.41 -18.11
CA THR A 182 0.25 -1.86 -18.30
C THR A 182 -0.83 -2.62 -17.54
N TYR A 183 -1.04 -2.29 -16.27
CA TYR A 183 -2.08 -2.91 -15.45
C TYR A 183 -3.48 -2.62 -15.98
N ARG A 184 -3.75 -1.40 -16.46
CA ARG A 184 -5.02 -1.04 -17.09
C ARG A 184 -5.33 -1.95 -18.27
N ALA A 185 -4.40 -2.06 -19.22
CA ALA A 185 -4.56 -2.88 -20.41
C ALA A 185 -4.76 -4.38 -20.07
N GLN A 186 -4.03 -4.90 -19.07
CA GLN A 186 -4.19 -6.28 -18.61
C GLN A 186 -5.56 -6.51 -17.98
N LEU A 187 -6.02 -5.64 -17.07
CA LEU A 187 -7.31 -5.76 -16.38
C LEU A 187 -8.50 -5.67 -17.35
N GLU A 188 -8.41 -4.86 -18.39
CA GLU A 188 -9.42 -4.80 -19.46
C GLU A 188 -9.56 -6.15 -20.20
N ASN A 189 -8.43 -6.83 -20.43
CA ASN A 189 -8.40 -8.11 -21.11
C ASN A 189 -8.86 -9.29 -20.21
N CYS A 190 -8.56 -9.30 -18.91
CA CYS A 190 -9.02 -10.38 -18.04
C CYS A 190 -10.53 -10.32 -17.79
N ARG A 191 -11.16 -9.14 -17.81
CA ARG A 191 -12.61 -8.99 -17.64
C ARG A 191 -13.43 -9.51 -18.83
N ARG A 192 -12.79 -9.73 -19.96
CA ARG A 192 -13.42 -10.23 -21.20
C ARG A 192 -13.40 -11.75 -21.34
N ARG A 193 -12.69 -12.45 -20.44
CA ARG A 193 -12.62 -13.92 -20.35
C ARG A 193 -13.56 -14.46 -19.29
#